data_1a5bc7a3f962cf3df4f5d11c153f2663
#
_entry.id   1a5bc7a3f962cf3df4f5d11c153f2663
#
_cell.length_a   1.000
_cell.length_b   1.000
_cell.length_c   1.000
_cell.angle_alpha   90.00
_cell.angle_beta   90.00
_cell.angle_gamma   90.00
#
_symmetry.space_group_name_H-M   'P 1'
#
loop_
_entity.id
_entity.type
_entity.pdbx_description
1 polymer ?
#
loop_
_entity_poly.entity_id
_entity_poly.type
_entity_poly.pdbx_seq_one_letter_code
_entity_poly.pdbx_strand_id
1 'polypeptide(L)'
;PWAIGAALVRPGDKVVSISGDGGFMQSSMELETAVRLKNNIVHVIWVDNAYNMVEMQEVNKYQRKSGVEFGPIDFKAYAESCGAVGFAVQSVEDLRPMLRKAMEIQGPVVVAIPVDYADNYKLMAQMNFSQMI
;
A
#
# COMPACT_ATOMS: atom_id res chain seq x y z
N PRO A 1 9.44 -4.56 4.72
CA PRO A 1 10.83 -5.08 4.89
C PRO A 1 11.61 -5.21 3.57
N TRP A 2 11.04 -5.80 2.51
CA TRP A 2 11.76 -6.03 1.25
C TRP A 2 12.30 -4.75 0.60
N ALA A 3 11.51 -3.66 0.61
CA ALA A 3 11.93 -2.36 0.05
C ALA A 3 13.14 -1.78 0.81
N ILE A 4 13.18 -1.98 2.14
CA ILE A 4 14.32 -1.57 2.98
C ILE A 4 15.58 -2.35 2.57
N GLY A 5 15.47 -3.68 2.44
CA GLY A 5 16.57 -4.50 1.96
C GLY A 5 17.07 -4.07 0.57
N ALA A 6 16.14 -3.81 -0.36
CA ALA A 6 16.49 -3.32 -1.69
C ALA A 6 17.23 -1.98 -1.65
N ALA A 7 16.75 -1.02 -0.82
CA ALA A 7 17.39 0.28 -0.68
C ALA A 7 18.79 0.20 -0.04
N LEU A 8 19.02 -0.77 0.85
CA LEU A 8 20.34 -0.98 1.45
C LEU A 8 21.37 -1.52 0.45
N VAL A 9 20.96 -2.42 -0.45
CA VAL A 9 21.88 -2.97 -1.47
C VAL A 9 22.02 -2.10 -2.70
N ARG A 10 21.16 -1.10 -2.86
CA ARG A 10 21.16 -0.13 -3.97
C ARG A 10 21.16 1.31 -3.44
N PRO A 11 22.19 1.70 -2.67
CA PRO A 11 22.26 3.04 -2.10
C PRO A 11 22.30 4.09 -3.24
N GLY A 12 21.44 5.09 -3.13
CA GLY A 12 21.30 6.14 -4.14
C GLY A 12 20.17 5.91 -5.15
N ASP A 13 19.71 4.68 -5.34
CA ASP A 13 18.55 4.42 -6.19
C ASP A 13 17.25 4.72 -5.43
N LYS A 14 16.22 5.18 -6.18
CA LYS A 14 14.88 5.29 -5.66
C LYS A 14 14.18 3.93 -5.76
N VAL A 15 13.84 3.35 -4.61
CA VAL A 15 13.08 2.11 -4.55
C VAL A 15 11.59 2.43 -4.48
N VAL A 16 10.79 1.84 -5.35
CA VAL A 16 9.33 1.92 -5.28
C VAL A 16 8.77 0.58 -4.82
N SER A 17 7.88 0.62 -3.85
CA SER A 17 7.14 -0.55 -3.38
C SER A 17 5.65 -0.27 -3.30
N ILE A 18 4.83 -1.29 -3.49
CA ILE A 18 3.38 -1.18 -3.50
C ILE A 18 2.80 -2.27 -2.62
N SER A 19 1.79 -1.93 -1.82
CA SER A 19 0.98 -2.90 -1.09
C SER A 19 -0.45 -2.41 -0.93
N GLY A 20 -1.36 -3.30 -0.55
CA GLY A 20 -2.62 -2.90 0.04
C GLY A 20 -2.40 -2.39 1.48
N ASP A 21 -3.39 -1.72 2.01
CA ASP A 21 -3.38 -1.17 3.37
C ASP A 21 -3.23 -2.27 4.44
N GLY A 22 -3.97 -3.36 4.34
CA GLY A 22 -3.83 -4.51 5.23
C GLY A 22 -2.42 -5.13 5.16
N GLY A 23 -1.85 -5.24 3.95
CA GLY A 23 -0.47 -5.73 3.76
C GLY A 23 0.58 -4.79 4.36
N PHE A 24 0.40 -3.47 4.23
CA PHE A 24 1.26 -2.48 4.87
C PHE A 24 1.21 -2.61 6.38
N MET A 25 0.02 -2.73 6.97
CA MET A 25 -0.15 -2.80 8.43
C MET A 25 0.50 -4.01 9.08
N GLN A 26 0.75 -5.10 8.34
CA GLN A 26 1.46 -6.28 8.87
C GLN A 26 2.91 -6.00 9.27
N SER A 27 3.53 -4.95 8.71
CA SER A 27 4.92 -4.58 9.01
C SER A 27 5.14 -3.06 8.99
N SER A 28 4.09 -2.30 9.31
CA SER A 28 4.10 -0.83 9.25
C SER A 28 5.15 -0.19 10.16
N MET A 29 5.51 -0.84 11.28
CA MET A 29 6.57 -0.40 12.20
C MET A 29 7.94 -0.27 11.51
N GLU A 30 8.18 -0.99 10.43
CA GLU A 30 9.43 -0.90 9.66
C GLU A 30 9.61 0.43 8.94
N LEU A 31 8.57 1.27 8.92
CA LEU A 31 8.70 2.62 8.39
C LEU A 31 9.67 3.46 9.25
N GLU A 32 9.66 3.28 10.57
CA GLU A 32 10.67 3.87 11.47
C GLU A 32 12.08 3.42 11.05
N THR A 33 12.26 2.12 10.82
CA THR A 33 13.54 1.59 10.36
C THR A 33 13.99 2.25 9.06
N ALA A 34 13.09 2.42 8.09
CA ALA A 34 13.40 3.09 6.83
C ALA A 34 13.82 4.56 7.03
N VAL A 35 13.15 5.26 7.95
CA VAL A 35 13.48 6.66 8.31
C VAL A 35 14.85 6.74 8.98
N ARG A 36 15.10 5.93 9.98
CA ARG A 36 16.37 5.89 10.71
C ARG A 36 17.56 5.56 9.80
N LEU A 37 17.36 4.67 8.83
CA LEU A 37 18.36 4.29 7.83
C LEU A 37 18.43 5.26 6.65
N LYS A 38 17.57 6.28 6.61
CA LYS A 38 17.47 7.27 5.51
C LYS A 38 17.30 6.61 4.14
N ASN A 39 16.53 5.51 4.10
CA ASN A 39 16.31 4.78 2.87
C ASN A 39 15.52 5.61 1.85
N ASN A 40 15.93 5.55 0.60
CA ASN A 40 15.30 6.30 -0.49
C ASN A 40 14.13 5.50 -1.11
N ILE A 41 13.00 5.46 -0.41
CA ILE A 41 11.84 4.61 -0.74
C ILE A 41 10.61 5.47 -0.99
N VAL A 42 9.85 5.15 -2.04
CA VAL A 42 8.44 5.53 -2.19
C VAL A 42 7.58 4.30 -2.00
N HIS A 43 6.78 4.28 -0.93
CA HIS A 43 5.82 3.22 -0.67
C HIS A 43 4.41 3.68 -1.02
N VAL A 44 3.79 3.01 -1.99
CA VAL A 44 2.40 3.27 -2.40
C VAL A 44 1.49 2.31 -1.67
N ILE A 45 0.46 2.84 -1.03
CA ILE A 45 -0.56 2.06 -0.32
C ILE A 45 -1.89 2.21 -1.07
N TRP A 46 -2.46 1.11 -1.51
CA TRP A 46 -3.83 1.05 -2.01
C TRP A 46 -4.78 0.84 -0.84
N VAL A 47 -5.71 1.79 -0.67
CA VAL A 47 -6.54 1.90 0.54
C VAL A 47 -7.99 1.60 0.19
N ASP A 48 -8.52 0.53 0.74
CA ASP A 48 -9.96 0.17 0.69
C ASP A 48 -10.53 -0.21 2.07
N ASN A 49 -9.69 -0.15 3.12
CA ASN A 49 -10.03 -0.46 4.52
C ASN A 49 -10.50 -1.90 4.73
N ALA A 50 -9.98 -2.83 3.93
CA ALA A 50 -10.33 -4.24 4.03
C ALA A 50 -9.19 -5.17 3.62
N TYR A 51 -9.21 -6.39 4.12
CA TYR A 51 -8.46 -7.51 3.55
C TYR A 51 -9.20 -8.05 2.32
N ASN A 52 -9.30 -7.22 1.29
CA ASN A 52 -10.19 -7.42 0.14
C ASN A 52 -10.02 -8.78 -0.54
N MET A 53 -8.78 -9.26 -0.74
CA MET A 53 -8.53 -10.58 -1.32
C MET A 53 -9.14 -11.71 -0.46
N VAL A 54 -9.05 -11.59 0.87
CA VAL A 54 -9.62 -12.55 1.81
C VAL A 54 -11.15 -12.46 1.79
N GLU A 55 -11.68 -11.24 1.80
CA GLU A 55 -13.13 -10.99 1.68
C GLU A 55 -13.72 -11.67 0.45
N MET A 56 -13.08 -11.49 -0.71
CA MET A 56 -13.54 -12.11 -1.96
C MET A 56 -13.56 -13.65 -1.87
N GLN A 57 -12.53 -14.24 -1.26
CA GLN A 57 -12.49 -15.71 -1.05
C GLN A 57 -13.57 -16.19 -0.09
N GLU A 58 -13.80 -15.47 1.00
CA GLU A 58 -14.85 -15.79 1.97
C GLU A 58 -16.25 -15.70 1.34
N VAL A 59 -16.53 -14.61 0.62
CA VAL A 59 -17.81 -14.42 -0.06
C VAL A 59 -18.03 -15.52 -1.11
N ASN A 60 -17.01 -15.85 -1.90
CA ASN A 60 -17.11 -16.90 -2.91
C ASN A 60 -17.38 -18.28 -2.28
N LYS A 61 -16.70 -18.61 -1.20
CA LYS A 61 -16.76 -19.94 -0.59
C LYS A 61 -17.93 -20.09 0.41
N TYR A 62 -18.16 -19.06 1.22
CA TYR A 62 -19.07 -19.12 2.36
C TYR A 62 -20.31 -18.22 2.21
N GLN A 63 -20.41 -17.45 1.12
CA GLN A 63 -21.48 -16.48 0.85
C GLN A 63 -21.64 -15.43 1.97
N ARG A 64 -20.58 -15.19 2.73
CA ARG A 64 -20.50 -14.20 3.80
C ARG A 64 -19.06 -13.80 4.06
N LYS A 65 -18.88 -12.62 4.61
CA LYS A 65 -17.56 -12.11 5.09
C LYS A 65 -17.52 -12.07 6.61
N SER A 66 -16.32 -12.16 7.19
CA SER A 66 -16.12 -12.11 8.65
C SER A 66 -14.73 -11.64 8.99
N GLY A 67 -14.62 -10.54 9.76
CA GLY A 67 -13.33 -10.05 10.30
C GLY A 67 -12.36 -9.49 9.25
N VAL A 68 -12.84 -9.14 8.07
CA VAL A 68 -12.00 -8.64 6.96
C VAL A 68 -12.01 -7.13 6.82
N GLU A 69 -12.99 -6.45 7.42
CA GLU A 69 -13.07 -4.99 7.44
C GLU A 69 -12.31 -4.43 8.65
N PHE A 70 -11.64 -3.32 8.47
CA PHE A 70 -11.03 -2.57 9.55
C PHE A 70 -11.33 -1.07 9.41
N GLY A 71 -11.12 -0.31 10.49
CA GLY A 71 -11.40 1.12 10.51
C GLY A 71 -10.47 1.93 9.62
N PRO A 72 -10.87 3.14 9.24
CA PRO A 72 -10.05 4.01 8.42
C PRO A 72 -8.75 4.37 9.14
N ILE A 73 -7.64 4.31 8.41
CA ILE A 73 -6.32 4.69 8.88
C ILE A 73 -5.85 5.89 8.07
N ASP A 74 -5.43 6.95 8.74
CA ASP A 74 -4.74 8.06 8.10
C ASP A 74 -3.27 7.70 7.87
N PHE A 75 -2.98 7.10 6.72
CA PHE A 75 -1.62 6.69 6.36
C PHE A 75 -0.67 7.87 6.15
N LYS A 76 -1.19 9.05 5.80
CA LYS A 76 -0.38 10.28 5.73
C LYS A 76 0.10 10.67 7.12
N ALA A 77 -0.82 10.80 8.08
CA ALA A 77 -0.48 11.12 9.47
C ALA A 77 0.40 10.01 10.10
N TYR A 78 0.14 8.74 9.79
CA TYR A 78 0.97 7.63 10.22
C TYR A 78 2.42 7.79 9.73
N ALA A 79 2.62 8.08 8.45
CA ALA A 79 3.94 8.29 7.88
C ALA A 79 4.67 9.47 8.54
N GLU A 80 3.97 10.58 8.71
CA GLU A 80 4.51 11.80 9.34
C GLU A 80 4.89 11.54 10.82
N SER A 81 4.12 10.74 11.55
CA SER A 81 4.43 10.36 12.93
C SER A 81 5.71 9.52 13.07
N CYS A 82 6.08 8.77 12.02
CA CYS A 82 7.35 8.04 11.94
C CYS A 82 8.52 8.89 11.43
N GLY A 83 8.27 10.15 11.02
CA GLY A 83 9.27 11.04 10.42
C GLY A 83 9.47 10.86 8.90
N ALA A 84 8.61 10.11 8.24
CA ALA A 84 8.55 10.02 6.78
C ALA A 84 7.69 11.13 6.17
N VAL A 85 7.75 11.31 4.86
CA VAL A 85 6.82 12.20 4.17
C VAL A 85 5.56 11.42 3.78
N GLY A 86 4.38 11.96 4.11
CA GLY A 86 3.08 11.37 3.80
C GLY A 86 2.31 12.16 2.75
N PHE A 87 1.75 11.46 1.77
CA PHE A 87 0.77 11.99 0.82
C PHE A 87 -0.52 11.17 0.88
N ALA A 88 -1.67 11.85 0.73
CA ALA A 88 -2.97 11.22 0.56
C ALA A 88 -3.61 11.78 -0.71
N VAL A 89 -3.80 10.92 -1.71
CA VAL A 89 -4.45 11.27 -2.97
C VAL A 89 -5.94 11.47 -2.71
N GLN A 90 -6.49 12.60 -3.16
CA GLN A 90 -7.90 12.93 -2.97
C GLN A 90 -8.73 12.79 -4.26
N SER A 91 -8.07 12.91 -5.42
CA SER A 91 -8.70 12.82 -6.74
C SER A 91 -7.77 12.14 -7.73
N VAL A 92 -8.31 11.73 -8.87
CA VAL A 92 -7.52 11.15 -9.97
C VAL A 92 -6.51 12.17 -10.52
N GLU A 93 -6.88 13.44 -10.54
CA GLU A 93 -6.03 14.55 -11.01
C GLU A 93 -4.79 14.71 -10.12
N ASP A 94 -4.90 14.45 -8.82
CA ASP A 94 -3.80 14.56 -7.84
C ASP A 94 -2.78 13.42 -7.97
N LEU A 95 -3.19 12.27 -8.48
CA LEU A 95 -2.38 11.05 -8.48
C LEU A 95 -1.02 11.26 -9.13
N ARG A 96 -1.02 11.73 -10.38
CA ARG A 96 0.22 11.89 -11.15
C ARG A 96 1.15 12.97 -10.59
N PRO A 97 0.66 14.17 -10.21
CA PRO A 97 1.49 15.18 -9.55
C PRO A 97 2.10 14.69 -8.23
N MET A 98 1.31 14.01 -7.38
CA MET A 98 1.80 13.52 -6.09
C MET A 98 2.85 12.43 -6.25
N LEU A 99 2.66 11.48 -7.15
CA LEU A 99 3.66 10.46 -7.44
C LEU A 99 4.96 11.07 -7.96
N ARG A 100 4.90 12.05 -8.85
CA ARG A 100 6.10 12.76 -9.33
C ARG A 100 6.82 13.44 -8.16
N LYS A 101 6.09 14.19 -7.33
CA LYS A 101 6.66 14.85 -6.16
C LYS A 101 7.29 13.84 -5.20
N ALA A 102 6.64 12.70 -4.96
CA ALA A 102 7.17 11.63 -4.11
C ALA A 102 8.51 11.09 -4.65
N MET A 103 8.65 10.96 -5.96
CA MET A 103 9.90 10.48 -6.59
C MET A 103 11.07 11.46 -6.45
N GLU A 104 10.81 12.76 -6.30
CA GLU A 104 11.84 13.80 -6.15
C GLU A 104 12.37 13.93 -4.71
N ILE A 105 11.57 13.53 -3.73
CA ILE A 105 11.91 13.64 -2.29
C ILE A 105 12.96 12.60 -1.92
N GLN A 106 14.02 13.00 -1.27
CA GLN A 106 15.00 12.10 -0.69
C GLN A 106 14.50 11.57 0.66
N GLY A 107 14.65 10.27 0.89
CA GLY A 107 14.17 9.58 2.08
C GLY A 107 12.85 8.83 1.86
N PRO A 108 12.27 8.28 2.94
CA PRO A 108 11.03 7.52 2.86
C PRO A 108 9.81 8.41 2.62
N VAL A 109 9.01 8.02 1.64
CA VAL A 109 7.74 8.65 1.31
C VAL A 109 6.64 7.60 1.28
N VAL A 110 5.49 7.90 1.84
CA VAL A 110 4.27 7.08 1.74
C VAL A 110 3.25 7.84 0.91
N VAL A 111 2.63 7.16 -0.05
CA VAL A 111 1.55 7.71 -0.88
C VAL A 111 0.32 6.82 -0.72
N ALA A 112 -0.68 7.29 0.00
CA ALA A 112 -1.95 6.60 0.18
C ALA A 112 -2.90 6.95 -0.97
N ILE A 113 -3.41 5.93 -1.64
CA ILE A 113 -4.30 6.06 -2.80
C ILE A 113 -5.58 5.30 -2.52
N PRO A 114 -6.71 5.99 -2.32
CA PRO A 114 -8.01 5.33 -2.25
C PRO A 114 -8.30 4.56 -3.52
N VAL A 115 -8.77 3.33 -3.39
CA VAL A 115 -9.10 2.46 -4.52
C VAL A 115 -10.50 1.89 -4.35
N ASP A 116 -11.21 1.74 -5.46
CA ASP A 116 -12.47 1.04 -5.53
C ASP A 116 -12.28 -0.29 -6.24
N TYR A 117 -12.56 -1.38 -5.55
CA TYR A 117 -12.46 -2.74 -6.07
C TYR A 117 -13.80 -3.32 -6.54
N ALA A 118 -14.85 -2.50 -6.70
CA ALA A 118 -16.18 -2.98 -7.09
C ALA A 118 -16.17 -3.83 -8.38
N ASP A 119 -15.23 -3.58 -9.28
CA ASP A 119 -15.09 -4.32 -10.55
C ASP A 119 -14.10 -5.50 -10.49
N ASN A 120 -13.42 -5.74 -9.36
CA ASN A 120 -12.42 -6.80 -9.25
C ASN A 120 -12.98 -8.19 -9.52
N TYR A 121 -14.26 -8.45 -9.21
CA TYR A 121 -14.91 -9.72 -9.51
C TYR A 121 -14.89 -10.04 -11.02
N LYS A 122 -14.96 -9.04 -11.89
CA LYS A 122 -14.88 -9.21 -13.35
C LYS A 122 -13.48 -9.68 -13.78
N LEU A 123 -12.46 -9.08 -13.17
CA LEU A 123 -11.06 -9.47 -13.42
C LEU A 123 -10.82 -10.90 -12.92
N MET A 124 -11.30 -11.23 -11.74
CA MET A 124 -11.11 -12.56 -11.14
C MET A 124 -11.84 -13.66 -11.92
N ALA A 125 -13.04 -13.37 -12.46
CA ALA A 125 -13.74 -14.31 -13.33
C ALA A 125 -12.94 -14.65 -14.62
N GLN A 126 -12.13 -13.70 -15.11
CA GLN A 126 -11.26 -13.90 -16.28
C GLN A 126 -9.97 -14.66 -15.95
N MET A 127 -9.48 -14.60 -14.70
CA MET A 127 -8.19 -15.16 -14.30
C MET A 127 -8.23 -16.65 -13.92
N ASN A 128 -9.38 -17.31 -13.99
CA ASN A 128 -9.56 -18.76 -13.72
C ASN A 128 -8.91 -19.22 -12.39
N PHE A 129 -9.22 -18.53 -11.29
CA PHE A 129 -8.60 -18.72 -9.96
C PHE A 129 -8.72 -20.15 -9.41
N SER A 130 -9.60 -21.00 -9.96
CA SER A 130 -9.71 -22.41 -9.58
C SER A 130 -8.46 -23.26 -9.87
N GLN A 131 -7.48 -22.72 -10.63
CA GLN A 131 -6.22 -23.40 -10.95
C GLN A 131 -5.03 -22.90 -10.10
N MET A 132 -5.23 -21.93 -9.22
CA MET A 132 -4.16 -21.31 -8.42
C MET A 132 -4.16 -21.70 -6.92
N ILE A 133 -5.04 -22.61 -6.52
CA ILE A 133 -5.12 -23.12 -5.14
C ILE A 133 -4.92 -24.64 -5.15
#